data_3282b8c60a4b40067e6928c632d3a97d
#
_entry.id   3282b8c60a4b40067e6928c632d3a97d
#
_cell.length_a   1.000
_cell.length_b   1.000
_cell.length_c   1.000
_cell.angle_alpha   90.00
_cell.angle_beta   90.00
_cell.angle_gamma   90.00
#
_symmetry.space_group_name_H-M   'P 1'
#
loop_
_entity.id
_entity.type
_entity.pdbx_description
1 polymer ?
#
loop_
_entity_poly.entity_id
_entity_poly.type
_entity_poly.pdbx_seq_one_letter_code
_entity_poly.pdbx_strand_id
1 'polypeptide(L)'
;MDNNRSMHVTLLPFSDVQAAIGKAREEWKETTDFNTAHHSEEEIDAVIPTGKEDFPFRHVMSSFFPTRFGHWVPLIAASQGASCWHVFEIPRYLAQELAGLYARAKDSDVGHSIVETLDDVISRLYTSMRAVRGLGDILEESAAEKPRSFLMPFNAAMGPARECRVFCPPGKGRISAISQYRWTEPFRFQSTDNANDEALVIYEGARAIYDRIMESAEKMQDSSIRGKMKEEGFTFDVLRTPSGEVQFVEINPFGAMSGCGSCLFNWIRDAKLLYGMEQQVRLQFAV
;
A
#
# COMPACT_ATOMS: atom_id res chain seq x y z
N MET A 1 -11.41 17.43 -16.52
CA MET A 1 -11.25 16.69 -15.26
C MET A 1 -12.65 16.35 -14.77
N ASP A 2 -13.02 15.07 -14.81
CA ASP A 2 -14.40 14.64 -14.55
C ASP A 2 -14.68 14.64 -13.04
N ASN A 3 -15.24 15.76 -12.56
CA ASN A 3 -15.48 16.01 -11.14
C ASN A 3 -16.78 15.35 -10.60
N ASN A 4 -17.46 14.51 -11.41
CA ASN A 4 -18.82 14.06 -11.09
C ASN A 4 -18.94 12.53 -11.02
N ARG A 5 -17.98 11.85 -10.37
CA ARG A 5 -18.13 10.41 -10.16
C ARG A 5 -18.88 10.14 -8.87
N SER A 6 -19.89 9.31 -8.99
CA SER A 6 -20.59 8.80 -7.83
C SER A 6 -19.67 7.88 -7.00
N MET A 7 -19.60 8.13 -5.72
CA MET A 7 -18.97 7.27 -4.75
C MET A 7 -19.99 6.21 -4.31
N HIS A 8 -19.54 4.96 -4.18
CA HIS A 8 -20.35 3.88 -3.64
C HIS A 8 -19.67 3.30 -2.41
N VAL A 9 -20.36 3.32 -1.27
CA VAL A 9 -19.86 2.75 -0.01
C VAL A 9 -20.50 1.39 0.18
N THR A 10 -19.67 0.38 0.41
CA THR A 10 -20.09 -0.98 0.72
C THR A 10 -19.68 -1.30 2.15
N LEU A 11 -20.63 -1.60 3.00
CA LEU A 11 -20.41 -2.12 4.35
C LEU A 11 -20.61 -3.64 4.32
N LEU A 12 -19.55 -4.38 4.56
CA LEU A 12 -19.60 -5.84 4.63
C LEU A 12 -19.85 -6.26 6.08
N PRO A 13 -20.75 -7.21 6.35
CA PRO A 13 -20.81 -7.83 7.66
C PRO A 13 -19.44 -8.45 7.99
N PHE A 14 -18.86 -8.09 9.14
CA PHE A 14 -17.57 -8.66 9.52
C PHE A 14 -17.62 -10.19 9.68
N SER A 15 -18.78 -10.74 10.01
CA SER A 15 -19.02 -12.18 10.00
C SER A 15 -18.69 -12.87 8.68
N ASP A 16 -18.93 -12.21 7.53
CA ASP A 16 -18.64 -12.77 6.22
C ASP A 16 -17.11 -12.84 5.98
N VAL A 17 -16.38 -11.82 6.44
CA VAL A 17 -14.91 -11.81 6.40
C VAL A 17 -14.35 -12.93 7.29
N GLN A 18 -14.90 -13.08 8.52
CA GLN A 18 -14.49 -14.15 9.43
C GLN A 18 -14.77 -15.55 8.84
N ALA A 19 -15.91 -15.72 8.19
CA ALA A 19 -16.27 -16.98 7.53
C ALA A 19 -15.27 -17.32 6.40
N ALA A 20 -14.88 -16.34 5.58
CA ALA A 20 -13.87 -16.53 4.53
C ALA A 20 -12.49 -16.91 5.10
N ILE A 21 -12.08 -16.28 6.19
CA ILE A 21 -10.83 -16.63 6.90
C ILE A 21 -10.91 -18.05 7.45
N GLY A 22 -12.02 -18.41 8.10
CA GLY A 22 -12.25 -19.74 8.65
C GLY A 22 -12.16 -20.81 7.57
N LYS A 23 -12.86 -20.61 6.45
CA LYS A 23 -12.84 -21.51 5.29
C LYS A 23 -11.43 -21.69 4.72
N ALA A 24 -10.67 -20.59 4.54
CA ALA A 24 -9.30 -20.69 4.05
C ALA A 24 -8.38 -21.50 5.00
N ARG A 25 -8.56 -21.35 6.30
CA ARG A 25 -7.82 -22.13 7.31
C ARG A 25 -8.19 -23.62 7.26
N GLU A 26 -9.46 -23.95 7.16
CA GLU A 26 -9.93 -25.35 7.06
C GLU A 26 -9.44 -26.03 5.78
N GLU A 27 -9.40 -25.29 4.67
CA GLU A 27 -8.93 -25.79 3.38
C GLU A 27 -7.39 -25.72 3.20
N TRP A 28 -6.67 -25.30 4.23
CA TRP A 28 -5.21 -25.09 4.20
C TRP A 28 -4.74 -24.20 3.04
N LYS A 29 -5.59 -23.23 2.66
CA LYS A 29 -5.27 -22.26 1.62
C LYS A 29 -4.51 -21.09 2.20
N GLU A 30 -3.45 -20.69 1.51
CA GLU A 30 -2.69 -19.48 1.85
C GLU A 30 -3.47 -18.19 1.54
N THR A 31 -4.44 -18.27 0.63
CA THR A 31 -5.24 -17.13 0.18
C THR A 31 -6.71 -17.28 0.57
N THR A 32 -7.32 -16.17 0.98
CA THR A 32 -8.76 -16.05 1.19
C THR A 32 -9.44 -15.48 -0.06
N ASP A 33 -10.76 -15.31 -0.03
CA ASP A 33 -11.50 -14.53 -1.04
C ASP A 33 -11.13 -13.02 -0.98
N PHE A 34 -10.48 -12.59 0.09
CA PHE A 34 -10.00 -11.23 0.33
C PHE A 34 -8.47 -11.19 0.38
N ASN A 35 -7.92 -10.00 0.25
CA ASN A 35 -6.51 -9.69 0.42
C ASN A 35 -5.56 -10.57 -0.40
N THR A 36 -5.92 -10.81 -1.64
CA THR A 36 -5.08 -11.60 -2.55
C THR A 36 -3.85 -10.79 -3.01
N ALA A 37 -2.77 -11.49 -3.30
CA ALA A 37 -1.50 -10.92 -3.77
C ALA A 37 -0.70 -11.99 -4.51
N HIS A 38 0.35 -11.59 -5.23
CA HIS A 38 1.28 -12.49 -5.93
C HIS A 38 0.64 -13.47 -6.92
N HIS A 39 -0.38 -13.01 -7.63
CA HIS A 39 -0.98 -13.83 -8.69
C HIS A 39 0.02 -14.04 -9.84
N SER A 40 -0.05 -15.22 -10.46
CA SER A 40 0.73 -15.50 -11.67
C SER A 40 0.14 -14.79 -12.89
N GLU A 41 0.96 -14.63 -13.94
CA GLU A 41 0.49 -14.04 -15.20
C GLU A 41 -0.64 -14.87 -15.81
N GLU A 42 -0.56 -16.19 -15.72
CA GLU A 42 -1.57 -17.11 -16.23
C GLU A 42 -2.92 -16.97 -15.50
N GLU A 43 -2.90 -16.81 -14.17
CA GLU A 43 -4.11 -16.57 -13.39
C GLU A 43 -4.79 -15.27 -13.77
N ILE A 44 -3.99 -14.24 -14.02
CA ILE A 44 -4.48 -12.92 -14.39
C ILE A 44 -5.05 -12.96 -15.82
N ASP A 45 -4.30 -13.51 -16.77
CA ASP A 45 -4.72 -13.61 -18.18
C ASP A 45 -5.99 -14.43 -18.39
N ALA A 46 -6.24 -15.41 -17.52
CA ALA A 46 -7.47 -16.20 -17.56
C ALA A 46 -8.73 -15.36 -17.31
N VAL A 47 -8.63 -14.29 -16.54
CA VAL A 47 -9.76 -13.44 -16.11
C VAL A 47 -9.72 -12.07 -16.79
N ILE A 48 -8.54 -11.53 -17.01
CA ILE A 48 -8.31 -10.21 -17.58
C ILE A 48 -7.42 -10.38 -18.82
N PRO A 49 -7.98 -10.76 -19.96
CA PRO A 49 -7.20 -10.95 -21.17
C PRO A 49 -6.57 -9.62 -21.59
N THR A 50 -5.25 -9.55 -21.45
CA THR A 50 -4.46 -8.37 -21.79
C THR A 50 -4.40 -8.12 -23.29
N GLY A 51 -4.22 -6.86 -23.69
CA GLY A 51 -4.06 -6.46 -25.10
C GLY A 51 -5.35 -6.49 -25.91
N LYS A 52 -6.51 -6.69 -25.31
CA LYS A 52 -7.81 -6.48 -25.95
C LYS A 52 -8.28 -5.02 -25.75
N GLU A 53 -9.13 -4.55 -26.64
CA GLU A 53 -9.65 -3.18 -26.66
C GLU A 53 -10.23 -2.74 -25.31
N ASP A 54 -10.85 -3.70 -24.57
CA ASP A 54 -11.43 -3.46 -23.25
C ASP A 54 -10.42 -3.45 -22.09
N PHE A 55 -9.21 -3.98 -22.30
CA PHE A 55 -8.16 -4.03 -21.28
C PHE A 55 -6.78 -3.77 -21.90
N PRO A 56 -6.45 -2.50 -22.23
CA PRO A 56 -5.23 -2.14 -22.97
C PRO A 56 -3.94 -2.26 -22.14
N PHE A 57 -4.03 -2.63 -20.86
CA PHE A 57 -2.87 -2.73 -19.98
C PHE A 57 -2.21 -4.09 -20.11
N ARG A 58 -0.89 -4.11 -20.16
CA ARG A 58 -0.13 -5.32 -19.89
C ARG A 58 -0.02 -5.48 -18.37
N HIS A 59 -0.14 -6.70 -17.89
CA HIS A 59 0.24 -7.02 -16.52
C HIS A 59 1.76 -6.94 -16.44
N VAL A 60 2.24 -5.80 -16.02
CA VAL A 60 3.65 -5.60 -15.73
C VAL A 60 3.80 -5.74 -14.23
N MET A 61 4.80 -6.49 -13.78
CA MET A 61 5.21 -6.43 -12.40
C MET A 61 5.68 -5.00 -12.15
N SER A 62 4.90 -4.26 -11.36
CA SER A 62 5.19 -2.86 -11.09
C SER A 62 6.55 -2.73 -10.43
N SER A 63 7.36 -1.82 -10.94
CA SER A 63 8.65 -1.51 -10.35
C SER A 63 8.48 -0.95 -8.93
N PHE A 64 9.26 -1.43 -7.98
CA PHE A 64 9.33 -0.83 -6.65
C PHE A 64 10.02 0.52 -6.63
N PHE A 65 10.76 0.87 -7.66
CA PHE A 65 11.56 2.09 -7.72
C PHE A 65 10.73 3.37 -7.49
N PRO A 66 9.59 3.61 -8.20
CA PRO A 66 8.82 4.84 -8.00
C PRO A 66 8.15 4.93 -6.62
N THR A 67 7.92 3.79 -5.97
CA THR A 67 7.24 3.72 -4.67
C THR A 67 8.20 3.63 -3.47
N ARG A 68 9.52 3.68 -3.70
CA ARG A 68 10.51 3.66 -2.63
C ARG A 68 10.25 4.75 -1.61
N PHE A 69 10.16 4.39 -0.35
CA PHE A 69 9.82 5.27 0.76
C PHE A 69 10.63 6.57 0.78
N GLY A 70 11.92 6.50 0.46
CA GLY A 70 12.82 7.66 0.43
C GLY A 70 12.40 8.79 -0.49
N HIS A 71 11.65 8.51 -1.57
CA HIS A 71 11.13 9.55 -2.46
C HIS A 71 9.99 10.35 -1.80
N TRP A 72 9.27 9.74 -0.87
CA TRP A 72 8.01 10.24 -0.33
C TRP A 72 8.09 10.74 1.10
N VAL A 73 9.22 10.51 1.80
CA VAL A 73 9.41 10.95 3.19
C VAL A 73 9.02 12.40 3.44
N PRO A 74 9.42 13.38 2.59
CA PRO A 74 9.03 14.76 2.82
C PRO A 74 7.51 14.98 2.80
N LEU A 75 6.82 14.30 1.89
CA LEU A 75 5.37 14.42 1.76
C LEU A 75 4.64 13.69 2.90
N ILE A 76 5.13 12.51 3.29
CA ILE A 76 4.62 11.74 4.43
C ILE A 76 4.80 12.52 5.72
N ALA A 77 6.01 13.02 5.98
CA ALA A 77 6.30 13.81 7.17
C ALA A 77 5.41 15.07 7.26
N ALA A 78 5.29 15.82 6.17
CA ALA A 78 4.42 16.99 6.11
C ALA A 78 2.95 16.64 6.35
N SER A 79 2.48 15.51 5.83
CA SER A 79 1.11 15.04 6.04
C SER A 79 0.83 14.66 7.49
N GLN A 80 1.84 14.14 8.18
CA GLN A 80 1.73 13.70 9.57
C GLN A 80 2.11 14.80 10.60
N GLY A 81 2.40 16.01 10.12
CA GLY A 81 2.83 17.12 10.98
C GLY A 81 4.24 16.94 11.56
N ALA A 82 5.04 16.01 11.01
CA ALA A 82 6.40 15.81 11.45
C ALA A 82 7.31 16.90 10.85
N SER A 83 8.04 17.62 11.71
CA SER A 83 8.94 18.70 11.32
C SER A 83 10.35 18.23 10.99
N CYS A 84 10.70 17.00 11.36
CA CYS A 84 12.02 16.42 11.11
C CYS A 84 11.95 14.91 10.94
N TRP A 85 12.96 14.37 10.29
CA TRP A 85 13.25 12.93 10.22
C TRP A 85 14.76 12.74 10.12
N HIS A 86 15.24 11.56 10.47
CA HIS A 86 16.64 11.20 10.36
C HIS A 86 16.85 10.20 9.24
N VAL A 87 17.92 10.34 8.49
CA VAL A 87 18.33 9.44 7.42
C VAL A 87 19.68 8.83 7.77
N PHE A 88 19.74 7.51 7.75
CA PHE A 88 20.99 6.78 7.98
C PHE A 88 21.35 6.01 6.71
N GLU A 89 22.56 6.22 6.21
CA GLU A 89 23.13 5.36 5.18
C GLU A 89 23.66 4.09 5.82
N ILE A 90 23.22 2.94 5.32
CA ILE A 90 23.71 1.65 5.76
C ILE A 90 24.91 1.30 4.89
N PRO A 91 26.12 1.11 5.47
CA PRO A 91 27.27 0.67 4.69
C PRO A 91 26.96 -0.63 3.96
N ARG A 92 27.38 -0.71 2.67
CA ARG A 92 27.02 -1.86 1.81
C ARG A 92 27.43 -3.21 2.43
N TYR A 93 28.63 -3.28 3.05
CA TYR A 93 29.06 -4.52 3.71
C TYR A 93 28.12 -4.93 4.85
N LEU A 94 27.61 -3.95 5.62
CA LEU A 94 26.65 -4.22 6.70
C LEU A 94 25.29 -4.64 6.14
N ALA A 95 24.84 -4.05 5.04
CA ALA A 95 23.61 -4.47 4.37
C ALA A 95 23.71 -5.92 3.85
N GLN A 96 24.87 -6.32 3.31
CA GLN A 96 25.16 -7.70 2.88
C GLN A 96 25.17 -8.68 4.06
N GLU A 97 25.78 -8.30 5.17
CA GLU A 97 25.78 -9.07 6.42
C GLU A 97 24.36 -9.26 6.95
N LEU A 98 23.56 -8.18 7.04
CA LEU A 98 22.17 -8.22 7.49
C LEU A 98 21.31 -9.13 6.60
N ALA A 99 21.45 -9.05 5.28
CA ALA A 99 20.76 -9.92 4.34
C ALA A 99 21.17 -11.40 4.52
N GLY A 100 22.45 -11.66 4.80
CA GLY A 100 22.97 -13.00 5.07
C GLY A 100 22.51 -13.57 6.43
N LEU A 101 22.33 -12.74 7.43
CA LEU A 101 21.86 -13.16 8.75
C LEU A 101 20.39 -13.57 8.74
N TYR A 102 19.56 -12.93 7.94
CA TYR A 102 18.15 -13.28 7.82
C TYR A 102 17.93 -14.74 7.39
N ALA A 103 18.74 -15.26 6.50
CA ALA A 103 18.66 -16.66 6.08
C ALA A 103 18.74 -17.67 7.25
N ARG A 104 19.15 -17.22 8.44
CA ARG A 104 19.31 -18.00 9.65
C ARG A 104 18.34 -17.62 10.79
N ALA A 105 17.62 -16.50 10.67
CA ALA A 105 16.67 -16.03 11.67
C ALA A 105 15.24 -16.47 11.33
N LYS A 106 14.48 -16.87 12.35
CA LYS A 106 13.03 -17.07 12.17
C LYS A 106 12.37 -15.70 12.03
N ASP A 107 11.48 -15.60 11.05
CA ASP A 107 10.65 -14.42 10.82
C ASP A 107 9.86 -14.05 12.08
N SER A 108 10.07 -12.84 12.58
CA SER A 108 9.22 -12.29 13.62
C SER A 108 8.19 -11.41 12.95
N ASP A 109 6.95 -11.82 12.98
CA ASP A 109 5.78 -11.12 12.43
C ASP A 109 5.48 -9.83 13.24
N VAL A 110 6.42 -8.90 13.22
CA VAL A 110 6.29 -7.65 13.97
C VAL A 110 6.13 -6.50 12.99
N GLY A 111 4.87 -6.11 12.79
CA GLY A 111 4.50 -4.87 12.14
C GLY A 111 5.15 -3.64 12.77
N HIS A 112 4.65 -2.46 12.50
CA HIS A 112 5.19 -1.17 12.95
C HIS A 112 5.80 -1.21 14.35
N SER A 113 7.11 -1.00 14.45
CA SER A 113 7.84 -1.17 15.68
C SER A 113 8.27 0.20 16.20
N ILE A 114 7.90 0.48 17.43
CA ILE A 114 8.55 1.53 18.21
C ILE A 114 9.96 1.01 18.51
N VAL A 115 10.96 1.82 18.18
CA VAL A 115 12.36 1.57 18.50
C VAL A 115 12.83 2.64 19.48
N GLU A 116 13.41 2.20 20.57
CA GLU A 116 13.90 3.09 21.64
C GLU A 116 15.43 3.15 21.67
N THR A 117 16.07 2.11 21.16
CA THR A 117 17.52 1.96 21.16
C THR A 117 18.08 1.62 19.78
N LEU A 118 19.38 1.81 19.58
CA LEU A 118 20.07 1.37 18.37
C LEU A 118 19.99 -0.16 18.18
N ASP A 119 20.05 -0.90 19.26
CA ASP A 119 19.93 -2.37 19.22
C ASP A 119 18.54 -2.80 18.73
N ASP A 120 17.49 -2.06 19.08
CA ASP A 120 16.15 -2.30 18.55
C ASP A 120 16.11 -2.06 17.03
N VAL A 121 16.72 -0.98 16.54
CA VAL A 121 16.80 -0.68 15.10
C VAL A 121 17.50 -1.83 14.37
N ILE A 122 18.67 -2.24 14.86
CA ILE A 122 19.45 -3.32 14.25
C ILE A 122 18.65 -4.63 14.30
N SER A 123 18.08 -4.97 15.45
CA SER A 123 17.26 -6.15 15.62
C SER A 123 16.11 -6.20 14.62
N ARG A 124 15.41 -5.09 14.43
CA ARG A 124 14.31 -5.01 13.47
C ARG A 124 14.76 -5.13 12.02
N LEU A 125 15.90 -4.55 11.68
CA LEU A 125 16.42 -4.64 10.31
C LEU A 125 16.72 -6.09 9.91
N TYR A 126 17.31 -6.90 10.78
CA TYR A 126 17.66 -8.29 10.42
C TYR A 126 16.56 -9.33 10.71
N THR A 127 15.51 -8.99 11.48
CA THR A 127 14.37 -9.87 11.73
C THR A 127 13.16 -9.57 10.84
N SER A 128 13.17 -8.48 10.07
CA SER A 128 12.09 -8.10 9.17
C SER A 128 12.34 -8.61 7.76
N MET A 129 11.49 -9.52 7.28
CA MET A 129 11.53 -9.99 5.88
C MET A 129 11.43 -8.84 4.87
N ARG A 130 10.60 -7.84 5.15
CA ARG A 130 10.45 -6.66 4.27
C ARG A 130 11.73 -5.84 4.20
N ALA A 131 12.39 -5.62 5.34
CA ALA A 131 13.66 -4.89 5.37
C ALA A 131 14.75 -5.63 4.60
N VAL A 132 14.86 -6.95 4.81
CA VAL A 132 15.87 -7.79 4.15
C VAL A 132 15.64 -7.87 2.64
N ARG A 133 14.40 -8.05 2.19
CA ARG A 133 14.07 -8.00 0.75
C ARG A 133 14.42 -6.64 0.15
N GLY A 134 14.00 -5.54 0.79
CA GLY A 134 14.34 -4.20 0.32
C GLY A 134 15.85 -3.93 0.29
N LEU A 135 16.62 -4.47 1.24
CA LEU A 135 18.08 -4.42 1.19
C LEU A 135 18.63 -5.24 0.01
N GLY A 136 18.10 -6.45 -0.21
CA GLY A 136 18.46 -7.32 -1.32
C GLY A 136 18.24 -6.64 -2.66
N ASP A 137 17.05 -6.10 -2.88
CA ASP A 137 16.68 -5.40 -4.12
C ASP A 137 17.65 -4.24 -4.42
N ILE A 138 17.98 -3.40 -3.42
CA ILE A 138 18.92 -2.29 -3.58
C ILE A 138 20.34 -2.81 -3.87
N LEU A 139 20.76 -3.90 -3.22
CA LEU A 139 22.07 -4.50 -3.44
C LEU A 139 22.23 -5.10 -4.85
N GLU A 140 21.16 -5.63 -5.42
CA GLU A 140 21.11 -6.20 -6.75
C GLU A 140 21.00 -5.14 -7.84
N GLU A 141 20.14 -4.12 -7.65
CA GLU A 141 19.86 -3.10 -8.65
C GLU A 141 21.04 -2.13 -8.89
N SER A 142 21.81 -1.83 -7.87
CA SER A 142 22.88 -0.85 -7.98
C SER A 142 24.11 -1.17 -7.12
N ALA A 143 25.26 -1.29 -7.76
CA ALA A 143 26.53 -1.45 -7.06
C ALA A 143 26.96 -0.16 -6.31
N ALA A 144 26.48 1.00 -6.73
CA ALA A 144 26.88 2.32 -6.20
C ALA A 144 25.91 2.85 -5.15
N GLU A 145 24.65 2.41 -5.13
CA GLU A 145 23.65 2.91 -4.20
C GLU A 145 23.86 2.33 -2.80
N LYS A 146 23.84 3.22 -1.81
CA LYS A 146 23.86 2.84 -0.40
C LYS A 146 22.43 2.74 0.11
N PRO A 147 22.03 1.62 0.71
CA PRO A 147 20.74 1.51 1.37
C PRO A 147 20.57 2.60 2.44
N ARG A 148 19.38 3.15 2.52
CA ARG A 148 19.03 4.20 3.49
C ARG A 148 17.90 3.74 4.39
N SER A 149 18.04 4.01 5.68
CA SER A 149 16.96 3.85 6.66
C SER A 149 16.47 5.21 7.10
N PHE A 150 15.17 5.32 7.32
CA PHE A 150 14.52 6.57 7.70
C PHE A 150 13.86 6.38 9.06
N LEU A 151 14.17 7.25 10.01
CA LEU A 151 13.51 7.33 11.31
C LEU A 151 12.64 8.58 11.36
N MET A 152 11.36 8.38 11.60
CA MET A 152 10.39 9.45 11.79
C MET A 152 9.95 9.52 13.26
N PRO A 153 9.53 10.69 13.76
CA PRO A 153 8.92 10.78 15.07
C PRO A 153 7.74 9.82 15.18
N PHE A 154 7.61 9.19 16.36
CA PHE A 154 6.48 8.33 16.62
C PHE A 154 5.17 9.13 16.60
N ASN A 155 4.22 8.71 15.78
CA ASN A 155 2.89 9.31 15.71
C ASN A 155 1.89 8.40 16.43
N ALA A 156 1.47 8.79 17.63
CA ALA A 156 0.51 8.03 18.43
C ALA A 156 -0.88 7.91 17.78
N ALA A 157 -1.20 8.73 16.79
CA ALA A 157 -2.44 8.62 16.02
C ALA A 157 -2.39 7.45 15.02
N MET A 158 -1.19 6.94 14.70
CA MET A 158 -1.01 5.80 13.79
C MET A 158 -1.62 4.54 14.41
N GLY A 159 -2.74 4.13 13.88
CA GLY A 159 -3.44 2.93 14.32
C GLY A 159 -4.06 2.21 13.13
N PRO A 160 -3.65 0.96 12.84
CA PRO A 160 -4.04 0.24 11.61
C PRO A 160 -5.55 0.00 11.50
N ALA A 161 -6.30 0.10 12.59
CA ALA A 161 -7.76 -0.04 12.59
C ALA A 161 -8.50 1.09 11.87
N ARG A 162 -7.80 2.19 11.50
CA ARG A 162 -8.36 3.34 10.76
C ARG A 162 -7.57 3.65 9.50
N GLU A 163 -6.70 2.76 9.13
CA GLU A 163 -5.90 2.86 7.92
C GLU A 163 -6.68 2.32 6.72
N CYS A 164 -6.55 2.97 5.58
CA CYS A 164 -7.21 2.60 4.35
C CYS A 164 -6.20 2.55 3.21
N ARG A 165 -6.31 1.54 2.36
CA ARG A 165 -5.57 1.42 1.11
C ARG A 165 -6.35 2.02 -0.04
N VAL A 166 -5.67 2.86 -0.81
CA VAL A 166 -6.20 3.58 -1.97
C VAL A 166 -5.60 3.01 -3.24
N PHE A 167 -6.42 2.68 -4.22
CA PHE A 167 -6.01 2.05 -5.48
C PHE A 167 -6.03 3.07 -6.61
N CYS A 168 -4.87 3.27 -7.26
CA CYS A 168 -4.65 4.20 -8.36
C CYS A 168 -4.18 3.43 -9.60
N PRO A 169 -5.09 2.99 -10.46
CA PRO A 169 -4.77 2.11 -11.57
C PRO A 169 -3.95 2.78 -12.68
N PRO A 170 -3.21 1.97 -13.46
CA PRO A 170 -2.42 2.41 -14.59
C PRO A 170 -3.22 3.24 -15.60
N GLY A 171 -2.63 4.31 -16.13
CA GLY A 171 -3.18 5.09 -17.23
C GLY A 171 -4.48 5.85 -16.95
N LYS A 172 -5.05 5.73 -15.75
CA LYS A 172 -6.37 6.35 -15.45
C LYS A 172 -6.26 7.72 -14.78
N GLY A 173 -5.15 8.01 -14.11
CA GLY A 173 -4.95 9.31 -13.45
C GLY A 173 -5.96 9.60 -12.34
N ARG A 174 -6.38 8.56 -11.58
CA ARG A 174 -7.47 8.66 -10.61
C ARG A 174 -7.47 7.51 -9.62
N ILE A 175 -8.25 7.67 -8.55
CA ILE A 175 -8.59 6.61 -7.60
C ILE A 175 -9.71 5.74 -8.19
N SER A 176 -9.59 4.42 -8.10
CA SER A 176 -10.62 3.44 -8.49
C SER A 176 -11.35 2.85 -7.31
N ALA A 177 -10.64 2.59 -6.22
CA ALA A 177 -11.21 1.98 -5.03
C ALA A 177 -10.46 2.43 -3.76
N ILE A 178 -11.11 2.26 -2.62
CA ILE A 178 -10.52 2.41 -1.28
C ILE A 178 -11.02 1.24 -0.42
N SER A 179 -10.12 0.64 0.35
CA SER A 179 -10.47 -0.43 1.30
C SER A 179 -9.84 -0.16 2.66
N GLN A 180 -10.49 -0.57 3.75
CA GLN A 180 -9.78 -0.65 5.02
C GLN A 180 -8.54 -1.53 4.86
N TYR A 181 -7.44 -1.14 5.51
CA TYR A 181 -6.17 -1.85 5.44
C TYR A 181 -6.20 -3.14 6.27
N ARG A 182 -6.57 -3.03 7.55
CA ARG A 182 -6.66 -4.18 8.45
C ARG A 182 -8.01 -4.92 8.24
N TRP A 183 -8.09 -5.62 7.14
CA TRP A 183 -9.29 -6.33 6.69
C TRP A 183 -9.72 -7.48 7.63
N THR A 184 -8.85 -7.97 8.50
CA THR A 184 -9.11 -9.02 9.48
C THR A 184 -9.75 -8.52 10.77
N GLU A 185 -10.06 -7.23 10.88
CA GLU A 185 -10.71 -6.60 12.04
C GLU A 185 -11.83 -5.68 11.56
N PRO A 186 -12.87 -5.44 12.37
CA PRO A 186 -13.90 -4.45 12.03
C PRO A 186 -13.31 -3.06 11.89
N PHE A 187 -13.77 -2.31 10.89
CA PHE A 187 -13.38 -0.92 10.74
C PHE A 187 -13.95 -0.06 11.87
N ARG A 188 -13.14 0.81 12.42
CA ARG A 188 -13.55 1.69 13.53
C ARG A 188 -14.00 3.04 12.99
N PHE A 189 -15.24 3.13 12.56
CA PHE A 189 -15.88 4.42 12.35
C PHE A 189 -16.00 5.19 13.67
N GLN A 190 -15.99 6.52 13.62
CA GLN A 190 -16.27 7.35 14.81
C GLN A 190 -17.74 7.23 15.23
N SER A 191 -18.63 7.05 14.24
CA SER A 191 -20.05 6.73 14.44
C SER A 191 -20.51 5.84 13.28
N THR A 192 -21.14 4.71 13.61
CA THR A 192 -21.73 3.81 12.61
C THR A 192 -22.89 4.45 11.86
N ASP A 193 -23.59 5.40 12.48
CA ASP A 193 -24.72 6.12 11.87
C ASP A 193 -24.27 7.07 10.75
N ASN A 194 -22.98 7.43 10.72
CA ASN A 194 -22.39 8.35 9.74
C ASN A 194 -21.32 7.70 8.85
N ALA A 195 -21.40 6.39 8.64
CA ALA A 195 -20.38 5.68 7.84
C ALA A 195 -20.18 6.27 6.43
N ASN A 196 -21.25 6.74 5.78
CA ASN A 196 -21.18 7.40 4.48
C ASN A 196 -20.45 8.75 4.54
N ASP A 197 -20.71 9.56 5.56
CA ASP A 197 -20.07 10.86 5.73
C ASP A 197 -18.57 10.68 6.02
N GLU A 198 -18.23 9.71 6.86
CA GLU A 198 -16.84 9.41 7.18
C GLU A 198 -16.10 8.81 5.97
N ALA A 199 -16.76 7.96 5.19
CA ALA A 199 -16.24 7.45 3.93
C ALA A 199 -15.98 8.59 2.92
N LEU A 200 -16.86 9.59 2.87
CA LEU A 200 -16.66 10.78 2.04
C LEU A 200 -15.43 11.57 2.48
N VAL A 201 -15.24 11.79 3.78
CA VAL A 201 -14.04 12.46 4.32
C VAL A 201 -12.76 11.69 3.95
N ILE A 202 -12.78 10.35 4.07
CA ILE A 202 -11.65 9.49 3.67
C ILE A 202 -11.37 9.65 2.18
N TYR A 203 -12.41 9.63 1.34
CA TYR A 203 -12.26 9.78 -0.11
C TYR A 203 -11.70 11.14 -0.51
N GLU A 204 -12.24 12.22 0.05
CA GLU A 204 -11.78 13.59 -0.24
C GLU A 204 -10.34 13.81 0.23
N GLY A 205 -10.00 13.32 1.42
CA GLY A 205 -8.64 13.36 1.94
C GLY A 205 -7.67 12.54 1.09
N ALA A 206 -8.05 11.32 0.69
CA ALA A 206 -7.26 10.49 -0.20
C ALA A 206 -7.04 11.16 -1.56
N ARG A 207 -8.06 11.81 -2.11
CA ARG A 207 -7.96 12.55 -3.37
C ARG A 207 -6.99 13.72 -3.26
N ALA A 208 -7.08 14.50 -2.18
CA ALA A 208 -6.14 15.59 -1.94
C ALA A 208 -4.68 15.11 -1.80
N ILE A 209 -4.48 13.94 -1.15
CA ILE A 209 -3.16 13.30 -1.04
C ILE A 209 -2.70 12.81 -2.41
N TYR A 210 -3.56 12.16 -3.21
CA TYR A 210 -3.26 11.76 -4.58
C TYR A 210 -2.75 12.93 -5.43
N ASP A 211 -3.44 14.06 -5.40
CA ASP A 211 -3.05 15.25 -6.16
C ASP A 211 -1.65 15.75 -5.70
N ARG A 212 -1.36 15.75 -4.40
CA ARG A 212 -0.05 16.10 -3.85
C ARG A 212 1.04 15.10 -4.23
N ILE A 213 0.73 13.80 -4.27
CA ILE A 213 1.66 12.76 -4.75
C ILE A 213 2.05 13.06 -6.20
N MET A 214 1.06 13.29 -7.06
CA MET A 214 1.31 13.55 -8.48
C MET A 214 2.06 14.87 -8.71
N GLU A 215 1.74 15.92 -7.96
CA GLU A 215 2.47 17.18 -7.99
C GLU A 215 3.92 17.02 -7.50
N SER A 216 4.15 16.23 -6.46
CA SER A 216 5.49 15.94 -5.95
C SER A 216 6.31 15.15 -6.96
N ALA A 217 5.70 14.15 -7.62
CA ALA A 217 6.36 13.38 -8.68
C ALA A 217 6.76 14.25 -9.89
N GLU A 218 6.01 15.32 -10.20
CA GLU A 218 6.36 16.28 -11.24
C GLU A 218 7.62 17.09 -10.90
N LYS A 219 7.84 17.36 -9.62
CA LYS A 219 8.96 18.17 -9.13
C LYS A 219 10.23 17.35 -8.86
N MET A 220 10.15 16.02 -8.89
CA MET A 220 11.30 15.15 -8.69
C MET A 220 12.31 15.30 -9.83
N GLN A 221 13.60 15.24 -9.49
CA GLN A 221 14.70 15.33 -10.47
C GLN A 221 14.64 14.18 -11.49
N ASP A 222 14.22 12.99 -11.04
CA ASP A 222 14.02 11.84 -11.90
C ASP A 222 12.60 11.86 -12.49
N SER A 223 12.50 12.36 -13.71
CA SER A 223 11.23 12.41 -14.45
C SER A 223 10.63 11.03 -14.76
N SER A 224 11.42 9.96 -14.65
CA SER A 224 10.95 8.58 -14.89
C SER A 224 9.97 8.12 -13.81
N ILE A 225 10.09 8.64 -12.57
CA ILE A 225 9.20 8.31 -11.45
C ILE A 225 7.75 8.60 -11.82
N ARG A 226 7.47 9.82 -12.29
CA ARG A 226 6.13 10.23 -12.71
C ARG A 226 5.60 9.37 -13.86
N GLY A 227 6.45 9.12 -14.87
CA GLY A 227 6.10 8.28 -16.00
C GLY A 227 5.66 6.90 -15.55
N LYS A 228 6.51 6.23 -14.77
CA LYS A 228 6.23 4.90 -14.24
C LYS A 228 4.98 4.86 -13.35
N MET A 229 4.78 5.83 -12.46
CA MET A 229 3.58 5.89 -11.63
C MET A 229 2.30 5.99 -12.47
N LYS A 230 2.33 6.71 -13.59
CA LYS A 230 1.20 6.80 -14.51
C LYS A 230 0.99 5.52 -15.31
N GLU A 231 2.08 4.92 -15.77
CA GLU A 231 2.05 3.74 -16.63
C GLU A 231 1.75 2.45 -15.85
N GLU A 232 2.33 2.32 -14.66
CA GLU A 232 2.23 1.11 -13.82
C GLU A 232 1.14 1.20 -12.75
N GLY A 233 0.67 2.43 -12.44
CA GLY A 233 -0.20 2.68 -11.30
C GLY A 233 0.53 2.55 -9.97
N PHE A 234 -0.18 2.80 -8.88
CA PHE A 234 0.33 2.63 -7.52
C PHE A 234 -0.83 2.47 -6.54
N THR A 235 -0.55 1.97 -5.35
CA THR A 235 -1.43 2.08 -4.20
C THR A 235 -0.78 2.96 -3.15
N PHE A 236 -1.58 3.59 -2.32
CA PHE A 236 -1.06 4.30 -1.15
C PHE A 236 -1.99 4.14 0.03
N ASP A 237 -1.43 4.24 1.22
CA ASP A 237 -2.18 4.06 2.43
C ASP A 237 -2.40 5.39 3.13
N VAL A 238 -3.60 5.59 3.63
CA VAL A 238 -4.01 6.77 4.37
C VAL A 238 -4.58 6.39 5.73
N LEU A 239 -4.35 7.25 6.70
CA LEU A 239 -4.87 7.10 8.05
C LEU A 239 -5.93 8.17 8.33
N ARG A 240 -7.10 7.75 8.77
CA ARG A 240 -8.10 8.64 9.36
C ARG A 240 -7.80 8.86 10.84
N THR A 241 -7.33 10.04 11.20
CA THR A 241 -7.00 10.37 12.60
C THR A 241 -8.24 10.51 13.46
N PRO A 242 -8.10 10.41 14.79
CA PRO A 242 -9.22 10.73 15.71
C PRO A 242 -9.70 12.18 15.63
N SER A 243 -8.83 13.11 15.23
CA SER A 243 -9.18 14.52 15.03
C SER A 243 -9.95 14.79 13.74
N GLY A 244 -10.06 13.78 12.87
CA GLY A 244 -10.80 13.93 11.63
C GLY A 244 -9.96 14.23 10.40
N GLU A 245 -8.66 14.27 10.52
CA GLU A 245 -7.74 14.47 9.39
C GLU A 245 -7.46 13.16 8.66
N VAL A 246 -7.09 13.27 7.38
CA VAL A 246 -6.60 12.14 6.60
C VAL A 246 -5.12 12.36 6.33
N GLN A 247 -4.28 11.46 6.82
CA GLN A 247 -2.83 11.54 6.73
C GLN A 247 -2.27 10.49 5.78
N PHE A 248 -1.22 10.85 5.05
CA PHE A 248 -0.49 9.94 4.16
C PHE A 248 0.45 9.05 4.97
N VAL A 249 0.39 7.75 4.74
CA VAL A 249 1.18 6.74 5.47
C VAL A 249 2.33 6.20 4.62
N GLU A 250 2.02 5.57 3.51
CA GLU A 250 3.01 4.98 2.61
C GLU A 250 2.46 4.84 1.18
N ILE A 251 3.35 4.50 0.25
CA ILE A 251 3.03 4.22 -1.14
C ILE A 251 3.60 2.86 -1.54
N ASN A 252 2.85 2.11 -2.32
CA ASN A 252 3.18 0.75 -2.71
C ASN A 252 2.94 0.53 -4.21
N PRO A 253 3.59 -0.46 -4.83
CA PRO A 253 3.30 -0.84 -6.21
C PRO A 253 1.85 -1.27 -6.39
N PHE A 254 1.33 -1.12 -7.61
CA PHE A 254 0.00 -1.54 -7.99
C PHE A 254 -0.01 -2.91 -8.65
N GLY A 255 -1.10 -3.64 -8.51
CA GLY A 255 -1.43 -4.76 -9.37
C GLY A 255 -1.33 -6.14 -8.72
N ALA A 256 -1.97 -7.09 -9.35
CA ALA A 256 -2.11 -8.47 -8.88
C ALA A 256 -0.77 -9.21 -8.72
N MET A 257 0.27 -8.81 -9.45
CA MET A 257 1.61 -9.39 -9.37
C MET A 257 2.50 -8.71 -8.32
N SER A 258 2.09 -7.56 -7.77
CA SER A 258 2.96 -6.70 -6.96
C SER A 258 3.17 -7.17 -5.53
N GLY A 259 2.67 -8.21 -5.05
CA GLY A 259 2.74 -8.57 -3.64
C GLY A 259 2.03 -7.60 -2.68
N CYS A 260 1.42 -6.55 -3.22
CA CYS A 260 0.59 -5.63 -2.46
C CYS A 260 -0.80 -6.25 -2.27
N GLY A 261 -1.18 -6.52 -1.02
CA GLY A 261 -2.47 -7.10 -0.70
C GLY A 261 -3.63 -6.20 -1.12
N SER A 262 -4.73 -6.80 -1.57
CA SER A 262 -5.94 -6.09 -2.01
C SER A 262 -6.93 -5.77 -0.89
N CYS A 263 -6.57 -6.03 0.36
CA CYS A 263 -7.41 -5.77 1.54
C CYS A 263 -8.78 -6.48 1.45
N LEU A 264 -9.91 -5.77 1.50
CA LEU A 264 -11.25 -6.37 1.35
C LEU A 264 -11.62 -6.70 -0.09
N PHE A 265 -10.76 -6.40 -1.05
CA PHE A 265 -10.93 -6.81 -2.45
C PHE A 265 -10.14 -8.07 -2.79
N ASN A 266 -10.34 -8.53 -4.02
CA ASN A 266 -9.59 -9.62 -4.64
C ASN A 266 -9.06 -9.12 -6.00
N TRP A 267 -7.75 -9.19 -6.22
CA TRP A 267 -7.14 -8.66 -7.44
C TRP A 267 -7.72 -9.25 -8.73
N ILE A 268 -8.17 -10.50 -8.69
CA ILE A 268 -8.75 -11.18 -9.87
C ILE A 268 -10.25 -10.94 -9.98
N ARG A 269 -11.01 -11.25 -8.91
CA ARG A 269 -12.46 -11.11 -8.91
C ARG A 269 -12.92 -9.67 -9.11
N ASP A 270 -12.25 -8.72 -8.44
CA ASP A 270 -12.59 -7.30 -8.48
C ASP A 270 -11.72 -6.52 -9.48
N ALA A 271 -11.09 -7.21 -10.43
CA ALA A 271 -10.13 -6.61 -11.36
C ALA A 271 -10.71 -5.43 -12.15
N LYS A 272 -11.94 -5.53 -12.67
CA LYS A 272 -12.57 -4.42 -13.40
C LYS A 272 -12.66 -3.15 -12.58
N LEU A 273 -13.01 -3.28 -11.31
CA LEU A 273 -13.04 -2.16 -10.37
C LEU A 273 -11.63 -1.64 -10.10
N LEU A 274 -10.73 -2.51 -9.62
CA LEU A 274 -9.40 -2.11 -9.18
C LEU A 274 -8.59 -1.47 -10.30
N TYR A 275 -8.67 -2.00 -11.52
CA TYR A 275 -8.02 -1.42 -12.70
C TYR A 275 -8.80 -0.24 -13.33
N GLY A 276 -9.83 0.25 -12.64
CA GLY A 276 -10.54 1.47 -13.01
C GLY A 276 -11.38 1.37 -14.29
N MET A 277 -11.91 0.19 -14.60
CA MET A 277 -12.85 -0.02 -15.72
C MET A 277 -14.26 0.42 -15.35
N GLU A 278 -14.57 0.46 -14.06
CA GLU A 278 -15.85 0.96 -13.56
C GLU A 278 -15.86 2.48 -13.45
N GLN A 279 -17.04 3.06 -13.61
CA GLN A 279 -17.21 4.53 -13.56
C GLN A 279 -17.25 5.06 -12.13
N GLN A 280 -17.65 4.24 -11.18
CA GLN A 280 -17.79 4.60 -9.77
C GLN A 280 -16.50 4.30 -8.99
N VAL A 281 -16.25 5.07 -7.95
CA VAL A 281 -15.24 4.76 -6.94
C VAL A 281 -15.93 3.95 -5.84
N ARG A 282 -15.40 2.77 -5.51
CA ARG A 282 -15.97 1.95 -4.44
C ARG A 282 -15.11 2.03 -3.18
N LEU A 283 -15.78 2.33 -2.05
CA LEU A 283 -15.18 2.25 -0.73
C LEU A 283 -15.75 1.02 -0.02
N GLN A 284 -14.89 0.19 0.57
CA GLN A 284 -15.30 -1.08 1.19
C GLN A 284 -14.73 -1.21 2.59
N PHE A 285 -15.65 -1.41 3.55
CA PHE A 285 -15.35 -1.56 4.98
C PHE A 285 -16.09 -2.78 5.54
N ALA A 286 -15.47 -3.47 6.48
CA ALA A 286 -16.10 -4.54 7.26
C ALA A 286 -16.58 -3.98 8.62
N VAL A 287 -17.83 -4.20 8.97
CA VAL A 287 -18.49 -3.68 10.18
C VAL A 287 -19.21 -4.77 10.96
#